data_a9c0485a3d4229033027b3444e43bd7a
#
_entry.id   a9c0485a3d4229033027b3444e43bd7a
#
_cell.length_a   1.000
_cell.length_b   1.000
_cell.length_c   1.000
_cell.angle_alpha   90.00
_cell.angle_beta   90.00
_cell.angle_gamma   90.00
#
_symmetry.space_group_name_H-M   'P 1'
#
loop_
_entity.id
_entity.type
_entity.pdbx_description
1 polymer ?
#
loop_
_entity_poly.entity_id
_entity_poly.type
_entity_poly.pdbx_seq_one_letter_code
_entity_poly.pdbx_strand_id
1 'polypeptide(L)'
;SSRYRLLKNVGLNFKTTKPLCDEELVKLRFIKSKLNKKNLPKHLAKEKALSVIKKHPNNLVVGSDTVIIFENQLINKAKNLREAKKKLIKLSGKKHQIISAVSVCYRDKEIWSSQQISTVVLKKLNNKKIDQYLEKTGKQILSSVGCYQAEKLGPQIIHSIKGDFFNVLGFPLFQFLSFLSKS
;
A
#
# COMPACT_ATOMS: atom_id res chain seq x y z
N SER A 1 -3.49 7.00 -9.17
CA SER A 1 -3.15 5.86 -8.31
C SER A 1 -4.38 4.99 -8.06
N SER A 2 -4.18 3.73 -7.66
CA SER A 2 -5.28 2.81 -7.28
C SER A 2 -6.13 3.41 -6.15
N ARG A 3 -5.51 4.00 -5.14
CA ARG A 3 -6.21 4.68 -4.03
C ARG A 3 -7.12 5.82 -4.50
N TYR A 4 -6.65 6.65 -5.41
CA TYR A 4 -7.46 7.76 -5.95
C TYR A 4 -8.74 7.22 -6.60
N ARG A 5 -8.59 6.22 -7.49
CA ARG A 5 -9.75 5.61 -8.17
C ARG A 5 -10.68 4.93 -7.18
N LEU A 6 -10.13 4.20 -6.21
CA LEU A 6 -10.90 3.52 -5.18
C LEU A 6 -11.81 4.50 -4.40
N LEU A 7 -11.24 5.61 -3.92
CA LEU A 7 -11.98 6.61 -3.15
C LEU A 7 -13.00 7.38 -4.01
N LYS A 8 -12.68 7.65 -5.26
CA LYS A 8 -13.63 8.27 -6.20
C LYS A 8 -14.80 7.34 -6.55
N ASN A 9 -14.54 6.06 -6.74
CA ASN A 9 -15.58 5.08 -7.07
C ASN A 9 -16.61 4.89 -5.95
N VAL A 10 -16.26 5.18 -4.70
CA VAL A 10 -17.22 5.17 -3.57
C VAL A 10 -17.83 6.54 -3.27
N GLY A 11 -17.74 7.47 -4.22
CA GLY A 11 -18.43 8.75 -4.16
C GLY A 11 -17.79 9.82 -3.27
N LEU A 12 -16.57 9.59 -2.77
CA LEU A 12 -15.90 10.58 -1.92
C LEU A 12 -15.43 11.79 -2.73
N ASN A 13 -15.68 12.99 -2.19
CA ASN A 13 -15.15 14.23 -2.73
C ASN A 13 -13.90 14.66 -1.93
N PHE A 14 -12.75 14.74 -2.58
CA PHE A 14 -11.48 15.08 -1.95
C PHE A 14 -10.48 15.69 -2.94
N LYS A 15 -9.48 16.37 -2.40
CA LYS A 15 -8.30 16.83 -3.15
C LYS A 15 -7.08 16.01 -2.74
N THR A 16 -6.12 15.84 -3.65
CA THR A 16 -4.87 15.14 -3.38
C THR A 16 -3.73 16.15 -3.25
N THR A 17 -2.84 15.88 -2.31
CA THR A 17 -1.60 16.66 -2.14
C THR A 17 -0.41 15.70 -1.97
N LYS A 18 0.77 16.14 -2.39
CA LYS A 18 2.00 15.38 -2.19
C LYS A 18 2.48 15.56 -0.74
N PRO A 19 2.84 14.47 -0.02
CA PRO A 19 3.44 14.61 1.31
C PRO A 19 4.76 15.38 1.22
N LEU A 20 5.08 16.11 2.28
CA LEU A 20 6.31 16.91 2.41
C LEU A 20 7.39 16.20 3.23
N CYS A 21 7.06 15.07 3.87
CA CYS A 21 8.05 14.27 4.59
C CYS A 21 8.94 13.46 3.64
N ASP A 22 10.18 13.24 4.05
CA ASP A 22 11.07 12.27 3.41
C ASP A 22 10.70 10.86 3.87
N GLU A 23 9.95 10.14 3.02
CA GLU A 23 9.43 8.80 3.34
C GLU A 23 10.56 7.79 3.60
N GLU A 24 11.69 7.87 2.88
CA GLU A 24 12.82 6.96 3.08
C GLU A 24 13.50 7.22 4.42
N LEU A 25 13.67 8.48 4.80
CA LEU A 25 14.22 8.85 6.10
C LEU A 25 13.32 8.40 7.25
N VAL A 26 12.00 8.62 7.14
CA VAL A 26 11.01 8.15 8.13
C VAL A 26 11.08 6.63 8.28
N LYS A 27 11.13 5.90 7.17
CA LYS A 27 11.26 4.44 7.14
C LYS A 27 12.56 3.96 7.80
N LEU A 28 13.68 4.59 7.48
CA LEU A 28 14.98 4.24 8.07
C LEU A 28 14.98 4.44 9.58
N ARG A 29 14.44 5.56 10.08
CA ARG A 29 14.30 5.84 11.51
C ARG A 29 13.43 4.78 12.20
N PHE A 30 12.28 4.44 11.58
CA PHE A 30 11.39 3.40 12.11
C PHE A 30 12.09 2.03 12.20
N ILE A 31 12.83 1.62 11.18
CA ILE A 31 13.56 0.35 11.18
C ILE A 31 14.64 0.33 12.27
N LYS A 32 15.36 1.43 12.47
CA LYS A 32 16.38 1.57 13.53
C LYS A 32 15.78 1.49 14.93
N SER A 33 14.53 1.90 15.13
CA SER A 33 13.86 1.83 16.44
C SER A 33 13.49 0.42 16.87
N LYS A 34 13.75 -0.61 16.05
CA LYS A 34 13.45 -2.04 16.30
C LYS A 34 11.96 -2.34 16.57
N LEU A 35 11.07 -1.41 16.25
CA LEU A 35 9.63 -1.62 16.36
C LEU A 35 9.15 -2.68 15.35
N ASN A 36 8.00 -3.28 15.64
CA ASN A 36 7.42 -4.28 14.75
C ASN A 36 7.19 -3.71 13.35
N LYS A 37 7.83 -4.29 12.35
CA LYS A 37 7.74 -3.88 10.94
C LYS A 37 6.30 -3.80 10.41
N LYS A 38 5.37 -4.56 11.00
CA LYS A 38 3.94 -4.50 10.65
C LYS A 38 3.30 -3.15 10.96
N ASN A 39 3.86 -2.37 11.88
CA ASN A 39 3.38 -1.04 12.24
C ASN A 39 3.96 0.08 11.35
N LEU A 40 4.90 -0.23 10.47
CA LEU A 40 5.51 0.76 9.58
C LEU A 40 4.48 1.49 8.70
N PRO A 41 3.50 0.83 8.05
CA PRO A 41 2.55 1.55 7.20
C PRO A 41 1.69 2.53 7.99
N LYS A 42 1.32 2.20 9.24
CA LYS A 42 0.58 3.11 10.11
C LYS A 42 1.42 4.34 10.48
N HIS A 43 2.70 4.14 10.79
CA HIS A 43 3.62 5.23 11.08
C HIS A 43 3.82 6.13 9.84
N LEU A 44 4.08 5.56 8.67
CA LEU A 44 4.21 6.32 7.42
C LEU A 44 2.93 7.05 7.02
N ALA A 45 1.76 6.44 7.20
CA ALA A 45 0.48 7.07 6.94
C ALA A 45 0.30 8.34 7.80
N LYS A 46 0.61 8.26 9.09
CA LYS A 46 0.57 9.39 10.02
C LYS A 46 1.55 10.50 9.62
N GLU A 47 2.81 10.17 9.40
CA GLU A 47 3.84 11.15 9.01
C GLU A 47 3.49 11.88 7.71
N LYS A 48 2.94 11.16 6.72
CA LYS A 48 2.44 11.76 5.47
C LYS A 48 1.34 12.79 5.73
N ALA A 49 0.34 12.46 6.56
CA ALA A 49 -0.75 13.37 6.88
C ALA A 49 -0.23 14.60 7.65
N LEU A 50 0.56 14.39 8.70
CA LEU A 50 1.11 15.47 9.51
C LEU A 50 2.03 16.40 8.71
N SER A 51 2.75 15.89 7.71
CA SER A 51 3.68 16.69 6.90
C SER A 51 3.02 17.81 6.12
N VAL A 52 1.72 17.70 5.83
CA VAL A 52 0.97 18.69 5.05
C VAL A 52 -0.14 19.40 5.84
N ILE A 53 -0.39 18.99 7.09
CA ILE A 53 -1.53 19.47 7.89
C ILE A 53 -1.50 20.98 8.09
N LYS A 54 -0.34 21.57 8.28
CA LYS A 54 -0.18 23.02 8.47
C LYS A 54 -0.67 23.85 7.28
N LYS A 55 -0.66 23.26 6.06
CA LYS A 55 -1.21 23.90 4.85
C LYS A 55 -2.73 23.71 4.72
N HIS A 56 -3.32 22.86 5.55
CA HIS A 56 -4.74 22.50 5.51
C HIS A 56 -5.36 22.43 6.91
N PRO A 57 -5.25 23.51 7.75
CA PRO A 57 -5.57 23.44 9.19
C PRO A 57 -7.05 23.15 9.48
N ASN A 58 -7.94 23.47 8.55
CA ASN A 58 -9.40 23.29 8.70
C ASN A 58 -9.93 22.08 7.92
N ASN A 59 -9.06 21.21 7.41
CA ASN A 59 -9.45 20.04 6.65
C ASN A 59 -9.10 18.75 7.40
N LEU A 60 -9.87 17.70 7.16
CA LEU A 60 -9.41 16.35 7.45
C LEU A 60 -8.30 15.98 6.46
N VAL A 61 -7.12 15.70 6.98
CA VAL A 61 -5.99 15.26 6.16
C VAL A 61 -5.80 13.77 6.33
N VAL A 62 -5.89 13.03 5.21
CA VAL A 62 -5.82 11.57 5.20
C VAL A 62 -4.50 11.13 4.58
N GLY A 63 -3.67 10.48 5.39
CA GLY A 63 -2.47 9.79 4.91
C GLY A 63 -2.70 8.30 4.79
N SER A 64 -2.05 7.65 3.85
CA SER A 64 -2.07 6.19 3.76
C SER A 64 -0.76 5.63 3.23
N ASP A 65 -0.43 4.42 3.70
CA ASP A 65 0.74 3.69 3.23
C ASP A 65 0.46 2.20 3.13
N THR A 66 1.28 1.49 2.34
CA THR A 66 1.17 0.06 2.14
C THR A 66 2.56 -0.57 2.10
N VAL A 67 2.74 -1.62 2.88
CA VAL A 67 3.95 -2.43 2.85
C VAL A 67 3.63 -3.88 2.53
N ILE A 68 4.60 -4.59 2.00
CA ILE A 68 4.57 -6.05 1.84
C ILE A 68 5.62 -6.65 2.76
N ILE A 69 5.23 -7.70 3.48
CA ILE A 69 6.11 -8.51 4.30
C ILE A 69 6.13 -9.93 3.74
N PHE A 70 7.33 -10.39 3.42
CA PHE A 70 7.61 -11.73 2.96
C PHE A 70 8.78 -12.31 3.77
N GLU A 71 8.60 -13.49 4.38
CA GLU A 71 9.62 -14.13 5.24
C GLU A 71 10.19 -13.16 6.29
N ASN A 72 9.31 -12.44 6.99
CA ASN A 72 9.64 -11.39 7.98
C ASN A 72 10.48 -10.21 7.47
N GLN A 73 10.61 -10.06 6.15
CA GLN A 73 11.33 -8.94 5.53
C GLN A 73 10.38 -8.01 4.79
N LEU A 74 10.65 -6.71 4.86
CA LEU A 74 9.98 -5.71 4.05
C LEU A 74 10.40 -5.83 2.59
N ILE A 75 9.42 -5.84 1.70
CA ILE A 75 9.64 -5.81 0.26
C ILE A 75 9.54 -4.37 -0.23
N ASN A 76 10.59 -3.86 -0.85
CA ASN A 76 10.61 -2.53 -1.45
C ASN A 76 10.00 -2.55 -2.86
N LYS A 77 9.58 -1.39 -3.39
CA LYS A 77 9.19 -1.26 -4.80
C LYS A 77 10.35 -1.62 -5.72
N ALA A 78 10.04 -2.21 -6.86
CA ALA A 78 11.03 -2.44 -7.90
C ALA A 78 11.33 -1.13 -8.64
N LYS A 79 12.59 -0.90 -8.95
CA LYS A 79 13.03 0.31 -9.69
C LYS A 79 12.85 0.16 -11.20
N ASN A 80 12.87 -1.07 -11.68
CA ASN A 80 12.77 -1.42 -13.11
C ASN A 80 12.16 -2.81 -13.30
N LEU A 81 11.88 -3.20 -14.56
CA LEU A 81 11.27 -4.47 -14.89
C LEU A 81 12.17 -5.68 -14.56
N ARG A 82 13.49 -5.52 -14.59
CA ARG A 82 14.44 -6.57 -14.18
C ARG A 82 14.30 -6.89 -12.68
N GLU A 83 14.20 -5.87 -11.85
CA GLU A 83 13.94 -6.05 -10.41
C GLU A 83 12.53 -6.60 -10.15
N ALA A 84 11.53 -6.15 -10.92
CA ALA A 84 10.17 -6.69 -10.85
C ALA A 84 10.16 -8.19 -11.16
N LYS A 85 10.87 -8.64 -12.20
CA LYS A 85 11.03 -10.05 -12.54
C LYS A 85 11.63 -10.85 -11.39
N LYS A 86 12.75 -10.39 -10.82
CA LYS A 86 13.40 -11.04 -9.68
C LYS A 86 12.44 -11.17 -8.49
N LYS A 87 11.65 -10.14 -8.22
CA LYS A 87 10.66 -10.14 -7.15
C LYS A 87 9.54 -11.15 -7.41
N LEU A 88 8.97 -11.19 -8.59
CA LEU A 88 7.94 -12.16 -8.96
C LEU A 88 8.46 -13.60 -8.89
N ILE A 89 9.70 -13.86 -9.28
CA ILE A 89 10.36 -15.17 -9.09
C ILE A 89 10.42 -15.50 -7.59
N LYS A 90 10.86 -14.56 -6.75
CA LYS A 90 10.97 -14.76 -5.30
C LYS A 90 9.62 -15.07 -4.64
N LEU A 91 8.53 -14.44 -5.08
CA LEU A 91 7.19 -14.59 -4.55
C LEU A 91 6.38 -15.74 -5.20
N SER A 92 6.88 -16.31 -6.30
CA SER A 92 6.20 -17.37 -7.06
C SER A 92 5.86 -18.58 -6.19
N GLY A 93 4.60 -18.99 -6.19
CA GLY A 93 4.09 -20.12 -5.42
C GLY A 93 4.06 -19.90 -3.89
N LYS A 94 4.35 -18.69 -3.42
CA LYS A 94 4.50 -18.40 -1.99
C LYS A 94 3.46 -17.40 -1.50
N LYS A 95 3.23 -17.44 -0.17
CA LYS A 95 2.37 -16.48 0.54
C LYS A 95 3.19 -15.28 1.03
N HIS A 96 2.58 -14.10 0.99
CA HIS A 96 3.12 -12.89 1.61
C HIS A 96 1.99 -12.04 2.19
N GLN A 97 2.31 -11.13 3.10
CA GLN A 97 1.34 -10.23 3.73
C GLN A 97 1.39 -8.86 3.08
N ILE A 98 0.21 -8.31 2.79
CA ILE A 98 0.02 -6.89 2.45
C ILE A 98 -0.60 -6.22 3.66
N ILE A 99 -0.01 -5.13 4.09
CA ILE A 99 -0.49 -4.33 5.21
C ILE A 99 -0.67 -2.91 4.71
N SER A 100 -1.92 -2.45 4.69
CA SER A 100 -2.25 -1.07 4.36
C SER A 100 -2.80 -0.37 5.60
N ALA A 101 -2.40 0.88 5.76
CA ALA A 101 -2.83 1.73 6.85
C ALA A 101 -3.36 3.06 6.34
N VAL A 102 -4.26 3.63 7.10
CA VAL A 102 -4.80 4.97 6.96
C VAL A 102 -4.70 5.71 8.29
N SER A 103 -4.34 6.97 8.24
CA SER A 103 -4.31 7.90 9.36
C SER A 103 -5.08 9.15 8.97
N VAL A 104 -5.97 9.60 9.83
CA VAL A 104 -6.73 10.84 9.67
C VAL A 104 -6.25 11.84 10.71
N CYS A 105 -5.81 12.99 10.23
CA CYS A 105 -5.33 14.08 11.06
C CYS A 105 -6.23 15.30 10.87
N TYR A 106 -6.44 16.04 11.95
CA TYR A 106 -7.15 17.32 11.97
C TYR A 106 -6.43 18.30 12.87
N ARG A 107 -6.29 19.54 12.39
CA ARG A 107 -5.47 20.60 13.02
C ARG A 107 -4.04 20.14 13.24
N ASP A 108 -3.48 19.60 14.11
CA ASP A 108 -2.10 19.13 14.28
C ASP A 108 -2.01 17.73 14.93
N LYS A 109 -3.16 17.04 15.02
CA LYS A 109 -3.28 15.77 15.72
C LYS A 109 -3.83 14.66 14.82
N GLU A 110 -3.34 13.46 15.04
CA GLU A 110 -4.01 12.25 14.58
C GLU A 110 -5.26 12.02 15.40
N ILE A 111 -6.42 12.04 14.76
CA ILE A 111 -7.72 11.82 15.41
C ILE A 111 -8.25 10.40 15.23
N TRP A 112 -7.77 9.68 14.22
CA TRP A 112 -8.12 8.30 13.97
C TRP A 112 -7.12 7.62 13.06
N SER A 113 -6.94 6.31 13.23
CA SER A 113 -6.14 5.49 12.31
C SER A 113 -6.59 4.04 12.33
N SER A 114 -6.36 3.34 11.23
CA SER A 114 -6.61 1.92 11.10
C SER A 114 -5.57 1.26 10.21
N GLN A 115 -5.37 -0.03 10.39
CA GLN A 115 -4.59 -0.84 9.45
C GLN A 115 -5.21 -2.23 9.31
N GLN A 116 -5.05 -2.81 8.14
CA GLN A 116 -5.52 -4.15 7.80
C GLN A 116 -4.37 -5.00 7.25
N ILE A 117 -4.49 -6.29 7.47
CA ILE A 117 -3.53 -7.29 6.98
C ILE A 117 -4.29 -8.28 6.10
N SER A 118 -3.82 -8.46 4.88
CA SER A 118 -4.30 -9.51 3.96
C SER A 118 -3.14 -10.39 3.53
N THR A 119 -3.42 -11.66 3.35
CA THR A 119 -2.44 -12.63 2.85
C THR A 119 -2.73 -12.91 1.39
N VAL A 120 -1.73 -12.75 0.53
CA VAL A 120 -1.79 -13.07 -0.89
C VAL A 120 -0.88 -14.24 -1.18
N VAL A 121 -1.37 -15.19 -1.97
CA VAL A 121 -0.60 -16.33 -2.49
C VAL A 121 -0.48 -16.17 -4.00
N LEU A 122 0.73 -16.21 -4.54
CA LEU A 122 0.92 -16.23 -5.98
C LEU A 122 0.87 -17.67 -6.52
N LYS A 123 0.42 -17.82 -7.76
CA LYS A 123 0.53 -19.07 -8.51
C LYS A 123 2.00 -19.46 -8.66
N LYS A 124 2.30 -20.74 -8.86
CA LYS A 124 3.63 -21.16 -9.33
C LYS A 124 3.83 -20.63 -10.76
N LEU A 125 4.80 -19.74 -10.93
CA LEU A 125 5.10 -19.06 -12.18
C LEU A 125 6.48 -19.53 -12.68
N ASN A 126 6.57 -19.90 -13.94
CA ASN A 126 7.86 -20.06 -14.61
C ASN A 126 8.30 -18.73 -15.26
N ASN A 127 9.55 -18.68 -15.70
CA ASN A 127 10.11 -17.46 -16.31
C ASN A 127 9.28 -16.96 -17.49
N LYS A 128 8.80 -17.85 -18.36
CA LYS A 128 7.97 -17.50 -19.52
C LYS A 128 6.67 -16.78 -19.12
N LYS A 129 5.96 -17.30 -18.12
CA LYS A 129 4.72 -16.66 -17.61
C LYS A 129 4.99 -15.29 -16.97
N ILE A 130 6.11 -15.16 -16.24
CA ILE A 130 6.51 -13.88 -15.65
C ILE A 130 6.85 -12.87 -16.76
N ASP A 131 7.60 -13.27 -17.78
CA ASP A 131 7.95 -12.39 -18.89
C ASP A 131 6.72 -11.91 -19.65
N GLN A 132 5.80 -12.82 -19.98
CA GLN A 132 4.51 -12.47 -20.61
C GLN A 132 3.67 -11.53 -19.77
N TYR A 133 3.67 -11.73 -18.44
CA TYR A 133 2.94 -10.84 -17.53
C TYR A 133 3.56 -9.44 -17.49
N LEU A 134 4.89 -9.35 -17.40
CA LEU A 134 5.61 -8.07 -17.38
C LEU A 134 5.51 -7.32 -18.71
N GLU A 135 5.51 -8.04 -19.84
CA GLU A 135 5.27 -7.46 -21.17
C GLU A 135 3.89 -6.79 -21.25
N LYS A 136 2.83 -7.51 -20.82
CA LYS A 136 1.46 -6.98 -20.81
C LYS A 136 1.26 -5.81 -19.85
N THR A 137 1.91 -5.82 -18.70
CA THR A 137 1.74 -4.78 -17.66
C THR A 137 2.66 -3.58 -17.86
N GLY A 138 3.81 -3.78 -18.49
CA GLY A 138 4.81 -2.73 -18.70
C GLY A 138 5.28 -2.06 -17.40
N LYS A 139 5.78 -0.83 -17.53
CA LYS A 139 6.30 -0.04 -16.39
C LYS A 139 5.25 0.33 -15.34
N GLN A 140 3.95 0.24 -15.65
CA GLN A 140 2.88 0.56 -14.68
C GLN A 140 2.96 -0.30 -13.42
N ILE A 141 3.49 -1.53 -13.54
CA ILE A 141 3.60 -2.47 -12.43
C ILE A 141 4.58 -2.00 -11.35
N LEU A 142 5.53 -1.13 -11.70
CA LEU A 142 6.54 -0.60 -10.77
C LEU A 142 5.93 0.32 -9.70
N SER A 143 4.72 0.84 -9.93
CA SER A 143 3.98 1.62 -8.93
C SER A 143 3.48 0.76 -7.76
N SER A 144 3.32 -0.55 -7.97
CA SER A 144 2.89 -1.51 -6.96
C SER A 144 4.09 -2.15 -6.25
N VAL A 145 4.01 -2.24 -4.92
CA VAL A 145 5.07 -2.86 -4.09
C VAL A 145 5.29 -4.33 -4.47
N GLY A 146 4.21 -5.07 -4.74
CA GLY A 146 4.25 -6.50 -5.10
C GLY A 146 4.53 -6.79 -6.57
N CYS A 147 4.66 -5.75 -7.41
CA CYS A 147 4.71 -5.88 -8.86
C CYS A 147 3.49 -6.61 -9.45
N TYR A 148 2.31 -6.40 -8.84
CA TYR A 148 1.01 -6.80 -9.39
C TYR A 148 -0.06 -5.80 -8.95
N GLN A 149 -1.14 -5.72 -9.71
CA GLN A 149 -2.33 -4.90 -9.42
C GLN A 149 -3.53 -5.85 -9.42
N ALA A 150 -4.07 -6.13 -8.22
CA ALA A 150 -5.14 -7.12 -8.03
C ALA A 150 -6.42 -6.76 -8.79
N GLU A 151 -6.67 -5.47 -9.02
CA GLU A 151 -7.81 -4.94 -9.76
C GLU A 151 -7.65 -4.95 -11.28
N LYS A 152 -6.48 -5.38 -11.79
CA LYS A 152 -6.20 -5.44 -13.24
C LYS A 152 -5.77 -6.85 -13.65
N LEU A 153 -4.53 -6.99 -14.15
CA LEU A 153 -3.98 -8.28 -14.59
C LEU A 153 -3.45 -9.15 -13.44
N GLY A 154 -3.43 -8.65 -12.20
CA GLY A 154 -3.02 -9.41 -11.02
C GLY A 154 -3.66 -10.78 -10.88
N PRO A 155 -4.98 -10.97 -11.13
CA PRO A 155 -5.63 -12.27 -11.05
C PRO A 155 -5.02 -13.35 -11.96
N GLN A 156 -4.31 -12.97 -13.02
CA GLN A 156 -3.58 -13.93 -13.85
C GLN A 156 -2.47 -14.66 -13.07
N ILE A 157 -1.85 -13.97 -12.09
CA ILE A 157 -0.73 -14.50 -11.30
C ILE A 157 -1.05 -14.72 -9.82
N ILE A 158 -2.15 -14.17 -9.31
CA ILE A 158 -2.63 -14.42 -7.94
C ILE A 158 -3.38 -15.74 -7.91
N HIS A 159 -3.06 -16.59 -6.92
CA HIS A 159 -3.78 -17.83 -6.63
C HIS A 159 -4.95 -17.58 -5.68
N SER A 160 -4.70 -16.85 -4.58
CA SER A 160 -5.72 -16.55 -3.59
C SER A 160 -5.39 -15.31 -2.76
N ILE A 161 -6.44 -14.70 -2.21
CA ILE A 161 -6.36 -13.60 -1.25
C ILE A 161 -7.19 -14.01 -0.04
N LYS A 162 -6.60 -13.89 1.16
CA LYS A 162 -7.28 -14.05 2.44
C LYS A 162 -7.23 -12.73 3.19
N GLY A 163 -8.39 -12.17 3.51
CA GLY A 163 -8.55 -10.86 4.17
C GLY A 163 -9.26 -9.86 3.26
N ASP A 164 -9.18 -8.59 3.61
CA ASP A 164 -9.85 -7.50 2.90
C ASP A 164 -9.19 -7.21 1.55
N PHE A 165 -9.99 -7.27 0.47
CA PHE A 165 -9.52 -6.98 -0.89
C PHE A 165 -9.12 -5.50 -1.06
N PHE A 166 -9.83 -4.57 -0.44
CA PHE A 166 -9.46 -3.15 -0.51
C PHE A 166 -8.14 -2.85 0.18
N ASN A 167 -7.82 -3.61 1.25
CA ASN A 167 -6.48 -3.57 1.83
C ASN A 167 -5.40 -3.97 0.81
N VAL A 168 -5.67 -4.98 -0.03
CA VAL A 168 -4.74 -5.39 -1.11
C VAL A 168 -4.58 -4.29 -2.16
N LEU A 169 -5.64 -3.51 -2.42
CA LEU A 169 -5.59 -2.33 -3.29
C LEU A 169 -4.84 -1.13 -2.67
N GLY A 170 -4.49 -1.24 -1.40
CA GLY A 170 -3.65 -0.27 -0.71
C GLY A 170 -4.38 0.70 0.20
N PHE A 171 -5.62 0.38 0.61
CA PHE A 171 -6.41 1.24 1.49
C PHE A 171 -7.45 0.44 2.29
N PRO A 172 -7.49 0.53 3.65
CA PRO A 172 -8.50 -0.12 4.49
C PRO A 172 -9.85 0.62 4.41
N LEU A 173 -10.57 0.42 3.30
CA LEU A 173 -11.72 1.24 2.91
C LEU A 173 -12.91 1.13 3.85
N PHE A 174 -13.29 -0.08 4.24
CA PHE A 174 -14.46 -0.27 5.12
C PHE A 174 -14.29 0.43 6.46
N GLN A 175 -13.12 0.35 7.07
CA GLN A 175 -12.82 0.99 8.35
C GLN A 175 -12.84 2.52 8.21
N PHE A 176 -12.31 3.04 7.10
CA PHE A 176 -12.31 4.47 6.82
C PHE A 176 -13.73 5.02 6.59
N LEU A 177 -14.57 4.34 5.81
CA LEU A 177 -15.96 4.73 5.60
C LEU A 177 -16.77 4.66 6.90
N SER A 178 -16.52 3.63 7.74
CA SER A 178 -17.15 3.53 9.06
C SER A 178 -16.73 4.67 10.00
N PHE A 179 -15.49 5.14 9.91
CA PHE A 179 -15.06 6.35 10.62
C PHE A 179 -15.81 7.59 10.13
N LEU A 180 -15.87 7.81 8.80
CA LEU A 180 -16.54 8.99 8.23
C LEU A 180 -18.04 9.03 8.54
N SER A 181 -18.71 7.90 8.68
CA SER A 181 -20.14 7.84 9.00
C SER A 181 -20.46 8.18 10.46
N LYS A 182 -19.45 8.23 11.33
CA LYS A 182 -19.57 8.55 12.77
C LYS A 182 -19.02 9.93 13.12
N SER A 183 -18.51 10.67 12.13
CA SER A 183 -17.83 11.96 12.32
C SER A 183 -18.74 13.14 12.12
#